data_53db31c0e28b484112f14399a734608b
#
_entry.id   53db31c0e28b484112f14399a734608b
#
_cell.length_a   1.000
_cell.length_b   1.000
_cell.length_c   1.000
_cell.angle_alpha   90.00
_cell.angle_beta   90.00
_cell.angle_gamma   90.00
#
_symmetry.space_group_name_H-M   'P 1'
#
loop_
_entity.id
_entity.type
_entity.pdbx_description
1 polymer ?
#
loop_
_entity_poly.entity_id
_entity_poly.type
_entity_poly.pdbx_seq_one_letter_code
_entity_poly.pdbx_strand_id
1 'polypeptide(L)'
;MDQIEKFVKDSGLRIPAYNVCFYDSNGTDEILDNILCGKKRANTGLFNLFEAQMQLLPRTGDYTVVLDSDMQPRCITRTTKVEVVPFEDVTADCAAAEGDGTLAAWKKAHRKAFAAACEEIGIDFDERMKCVCECFDVVYRAVGQ
;
A
#
# COMPACT_ATOMS: atom_id res chain seq x y z
N MET A 1 9.40 1.83 25.56
CA MET A 1 8.88 1.13 24.36
C MET A 1 7.64 1.89 23.89
N ASP A 2 7.64 2.39 22.67
CA ASP A 2 6.45 3.05 22.14
C ASP A 2 5.37 2.01 21.79
N GLN A 3 4.17 2.50 21.48
CA GLN A 3 3.03 1.60 21.24
C GLN A 3 3.16 0.79 19.95
N ILE A 4 3.92 1.28 18.94
CA ILE A 4 4.15 0.53 17.72
C ILE A 4 5.10 -0.63 17.99
N GLU A 5 6.19 -0.39 18.71
CA GLU A 5 7.12 -1.44 19.14
C GLU A 5 6.42 -2.49 19.99
N LYS A 6 5.57 -2.04 20.93
CA LYS A 6 4.77 -2.94 21.76
C LYS A 6 3.86 -3.81 20.92
N PHE A 7 3.18 -3.22 19.92
CA PHE A 7 2.29 -3.94 19.01
C PHE A 7 3.02 -5.04 18.24
N VAL A 8 4.21 -4.71 17.71
CA VAL A 8 5.05 -5.68 17.00
C VAL A 8 5.48 -6.81 17.93
N LYS A 9 5.88 -6.49 19.14
CA LYS A 9 6.28 -7.49 20.14
C LYS A 9 5.12 -8.38 20.54
N ASP A 10 3.93 -7.81 20.75
CA ASP A 10 2.73 -8.55 21.15
C ASP A 10 2.26 -9.53 20.07
N SER A 11 2.64 -9.30 18.81
CA SER A 11 2.30 -10.21 17.71
C SER A 11 2.96 -11.57 17.82
N GLY A 12 4.06 -11.67 18.56
CA GLY A 12 4.84 -12.89 18.67
C GLY A 12 5.62 -13.23 17.40
N LEU A 13 5.50 -12.41 16.36
CA LEU A 13 6.22 -12.61 15.11
C LEU A 13 7.68 -12.17 15.23
N ARG A 14 8.54 -12.89 14.55
CA ARG A 14 9.97 -12.55 14.51
C ARG A 14 10.21 -11.55 13.39
N ILE A 15 10.12 -10.27 13.72
CA ILE A 15 10.21 -9.16 12.77
C ILE A 15 11.48 -8.35 13.06
N PRO A 16 12.56 -8.53 12.27
CA PRO A 16 13.82 -7.80 12.51
C PRO A 16 13.73 -6.32 12.16
N ALA A 17 12.87 -5.98 11.19
CA ALA A 17 12.64 -4.61 10.74
C ALA A 17 11.24 -4.52 10.15
N TYR A 18 10.62 -3.33 10.25
CA TYR A 18 9.28 -3.12 9.72
C TYR A 18 9.12 -1.67 9.24
N ASN A 19 8.18 -1.50 8.31
CA ASN A 19 7.72 -0.19 7.87
C ASN A 19 6.48 0.19 8.67
N VAL A 20 6.20 1.50 8.75
CA VAL A 20 4.96 2.02 9.33
C VAL A 20 4.21 2.73 8.21
N CYS A 21 2.94 2.39 8.04
CA CYS A 21 2.09 2.94 6.99
C CYS A 21 0.90 3.66 7.58
N PHE A 22 0.67 4.87 7.09
CA PHE A 22 -0.53 5.66 7.37
C PHE A 22 -1.09 6.11 6.02
N TYR A 23 -2.32 5.70 5.70
CA TYR A 23 -2.97 6.12 4.46
C TYR A 23 -3.53 7.53 4.64
N ASP A 24 -2.74 8.54 4.28
CA ASP A 24 -3.09 9.96 4.40
C ASP A 24 -4.14 10.35 3.35
N SER A 25 -5.38 10.06 3.67
CA SER A 25 -6.52 10.39 2.81
C SER A 25 -7.78 10.56 3.67
N ASN A 26 -8.84 11.12 3.08
CA ASN A 26 -10.12 11.26 3.75
C ASN A 26 -10.80 9.92 4.05
N GLY A 27 -10.29 8.84 3.49
CA GLY A 27 -10.81 7.49 3.68
C GLY A 27 -9.88 6.57 4.45
N THR A 28 -9.01 7.10 5.32
CA THR A 28 -8.02 6.32 6.06
C THR A 28 -8.61 5.09 6.75
N ASP A 29 -9.66 5.26 7.54
CA ASP A 29 -10.28 4.16 8.28
C ASP A 29 -11.05 3.21 7.36
N GLU A 30 -11.64 3.72 6.28
CA GLU A 30 -12.29 2.88 5.27
C GLU A 30 -11.28 2.00 4.54
N ILE A 31 -10.13 2.55 4.17
CA ILE A 31 -9.03 1.79 3.56
C ILE A 31 -8.58 0.68 4.53
N LEU A 32 -8.38 1.03 5.79
CA LEU A 32 -8.00 0.07 6.83
C LEU A 32 -9.04 -1.03 6.98
N ASP A 33 -10.33 -0.70 7.02
CA ASP A 33 -11.41 -1.69 7.10
C ASP A 33 -11.38 -2.65 5.90
N ASN A 34 -11.09 -2.13 4.71
CA ASN A 34 -10.94 -2.95 3.49
C ASN A 34 -9.73 -3.89 3.58
N ILE A 35 -8.65 -3.46 4.20
CA ILE A 35 -7.49 -4.32 4.47
C ILE A 35 -7.86 -5.42 5.44
N LEU A 36 -8.52 -5.07 6.56
CA LEU A 36 -8.88 -6.01 7.62
C LEU A 36 -9.89 -7.06 7.16
N CYS A 37 -10.82 -6.72 6.26
CA CYS A 37 -11.79 -7.68 5.73
C CYS A 37 -11.30 -8.44 4.49
N GLY A 38 -10.09 -8.15 4.00
CA GLY A 38 -9.50 -8.83 2.86
C GLY A 38 -9.92 -8.29 1.49
N LYS A 39 -10.69 -7.21 1.44
CA LYS A 39 -11.09 -6.56 0.19
C LYS A 39 -9.90 -5.88 -0.48
N LYS A 40 -9.01 -5.27 0.30
CA LYS A 40 -7.79 -4.65 -0.19
C LYS A 40 -6.59 -5.51 0.21
N ARG A 41 -5.88 -6.02 -0.80
CA ARG A 41 -4.72 -6.92 -0.63
C ARG A 41 -3.52 -6.45 -1.44
N ALA A 42 -3.57 -5.24 -2.00
CA ALA A 42 -2.50 -4.70 -2.81
C ALA A 42 -2.45 -3.19 -2.76
N ASN A 43 -1.27 -2.65 -3.00
CA ASN A 43 -1.01 -1.23 -3.22
C ASN A 43 -0.27 -1.07 -4.54
N THR A 44 -0.52 0.03 -5.24
CA THR A 44 0.22 0.38 -6.44
C THR A 44 0.77 1.79 -6.31
N GLY A 45 2.07 1.94 -6.51
CA GLY A 45 2.75 3.23 -6.57
C GLY A 45 3.44 3.41 -7.91
N LEU A 46 3.74 4.65 -8.27
CA LEU A 46 4.46 4.95 -9.50
C LEU A 46 5.96 4.91 -9.22
N PHE A 47 6.72 4.17 -10.03
CA PHE A 47 8.17 4.00 -9.87
C PHE A 47 8.89 5.35 -9.79
N ASN A 48 8.52 6.29 -10.66
CA ASN A 48 9.13 7.63 -10.67
C ASN A 48 8.95 8.39 -9.35
N LEU A 49 7.85 8.15 -8.63
CA LEU A 49 7.62 8.78 -7.33
C LEU A 49 8.50 8.17 -6.24
N PHE A 50 8.73 6.86 -6.27
CA PHE A 50 9.70 6.23 -5.35
C PHE A 50 11.07 6.84 -5.54
N GLU A 51 11.53 7.01 -6.79
CA GLU A 51 12.81 7.64 -7.08
C GLU A 51 12.86 9.09 -6.60
N ALA A 52 11.83 9.88 -6.93
CA ALA A 52 11.77 11.30 -6.57
C ALA A 52 11.77 11.53 -5.05
N GLN A 53 11.13 10.62 -4.31
CA GLN A 53 11.03 10.69 -2.85
C GLN A 53 12.16 9.94 -2.16
N MET A 54 13.08 9.37 -2.90
CA MET A 54 14.20 8.58 -2.39
C MET A 54 13.73 7.43 -1.49
N GLN A 55 12.58 6.83 -1.82
CA GLN A 55 12.01 5.70 -1.10
C GLN A 55 12.49 4.38 -1.68
N LEU A 56 12.76 3.42 -0.81
CA LEU A 56 13.05 2.06 -1.23
C LEU A 56 11.78 1.40 -1.79
N LEU A 57 11.95 0.58 -2.84
CA LEU A 57 10.86 -0.23 -3.34
C LEU A 57 10.48 -1.29 -2.31
N PRO A 58 9.19 -1.68 -2.23
CA PRO A 58 8.80 -2.80 -1.38
C PRO A 58 9.46 -4.09 -1.86
N ARG A 59 9.68 -5.02 -0.92
CA ARG A 59 10.27 -6.32 -1.22
C ARG A 59 9.42 -7.43 -0.59
N THR A 60 9.39 -8.56 -1.26
CA THR A 60 8.74 -9.76 -0.72
C THR A 60 9.35 -10.08 0.65
N GLY A 61 8.47 -10.29 1.63
CA GLY A 61 8.88 -10.56 3.00
C GLY A 61 8.90 -9.33 3.90
N ASP A 62 8.75 -8.12 3.36
CA ASP A 62 8.68 -6.90 4.17
C ASP A 62 7.44 -6.92 5.07
N TYR A 63 7.61 -6.46 6.31
CA TYR A 63 6.52 -6.27 7.25
C TYR A 63 6.15 -4.80 7.35
N THR A 64 4.87 -4.52 7.51
CA THR A 64 4.36 -3.15 7.65
C THR A 64 3.32 -3.10 8.76
N VAL A 65 3.50 -2.15 9.68
CA VAL A 65 2.48 -1.83 10.70
C VAL A 65 1.56 -0.77 10.10
N VAL A 66 0.26 -1.06 10.04
CA VAL A 66 -0.73 -0.13 9.48
C VAL A 66 -1.45 0.58 10.61
N LEU A 67 -1.47 1.91 10.54
CA LEU A 67 -2.08 2.78 11.54
C LEU A 67 -3.47 3.25 11.10
N ASP A 68 -4.32 3.53 12.06
CA ASP A 68 -5.64 4.16 11.81
C ASP A 68 -5.53 5.71 11.83
N SER A 69 -6.67 6.38 11.72
CA SER A 69 -6.74 7.84 11.71
C SER A 69 -6.29 8.49 13.03
N ASP A 70 -6.29 7.72 14.13
CA ASP A 70 -5.77 8.15 15.42
C ASP A 70 -4.31 7.76 15.62
N MET A 71 -3.63 7.33 14.57
CA MET A 71 -2.23 6.88 14.58
C MET A 71 -2.00 5.66 15.47
N GLN A 72 -3.05 4.85 15.70
CA GLN A 72 -2.96 3.63 16.47
C GLN A 72 -2.66 2.43 15.59
N PRO A 73 -1.75 1.52 15.99
CA PRO A 73 -1.47 0.33 15.21
C PRO A 73 -2.68 -0.63 15.22
N ARG A 74 -3.09 -1.07 14.04
CA ARG A 74 -4.28 -1.90 13.88
C ARG A 74 -4.00 -3.28 13.30
N CYS A 75 -2.99 -3.38 12.45
CA CYS A 75 -2.58 -4.68 11.91
C CYS A 75 -1.13 -4.64 11.44
N ILE A 76 -0.60 -5.83 11.21
CA ILE A 76 0.69 -6.02 10.55
C ILE A 76 0.43 -6.78 9.25
N THR A 77 0.97 -6.28 8.15
CA THR A 77 0.92 -6.94 6.86
C THR A 77 2.30 -7.47 6.48
N ARG A 78 2.31 -8.49 5.63
CA ARG A 78 3.54 -9.02 5.05
C ARG A 78 3.41 -8.99 3.54
N THR A 79 4.40 -8.41 2.86
CA THR A 79 4.45 -8.35 1.41
C THR A 79 4.73 -9.74 0.85
N THR A 80 3.85 -10.20 -0.04
CA THR A 80 3.92 -11.54 -0.62
C THR A 80 4.44 -11.53 -2.05
N LYS A 81 4.22 -10.41 -2.77
CA LYS A 81 4.57 -10.31 -4.18
C LYS A 81 4.79 -8.86 -4.56
N VAL A 82 5.80 -8.60 -5.38
CA VAL A 82 6.07 -7.27 -5.96
C VAL A 82 6.28 -7.43 -7.46
N GLU A 83 5.52 -6.68 -8.24
CA GLU A 83 5.67 -6.63 -9.71
C GLU A 83 5.86 -5.20 -10.15
N VAL A 84 6.73 -5.00 -11.13
CA VAL A 84 6.94 -3.69 -11.76
C VAL A 84 6.48 -3.81 -13.21
N VAL A 85 5.38 -3.11 -13.54
CA VAL A 85 4.77 -3.17 -14.87
C VAL A 85 4.38 -1.77 -15.34
N PRO A 86 4.40 -1.48 -16.66
CA PRO A 86 3.88 -0.21 -17.15
C PRO A 86 2.41 -0.03 -16.75
N PHE A 87 2.01 1.22 -16.50
CA PHE A 87 0.62 1.52 -16.12
C PHE A 87 -0.38 0.92 -17.10
N GLU A 88 -0.11 1.02 -18.40
CA GLU A 88 -1.00 0.49 -19.43
C GLU A 88 -1.18 -1.04 -19.37
N ASP A 89 -0.22 -1.75 -18.77
CA ASP A 89 -0.23 -3.22 -18.66
C ASP A 89 -0.76 -3.74 -17.32
N VAL A 90 -1.21 -2.86 -16.44
CA VAL A 90 -1.81 -3.28 -15.16
C VAL A 90 -3.06 -4.10 -15.43
N THR A 91 -3.19 -5.23 -14.73
CA THR A 91 -4.25 -6.22 -14.98
C THR A 91 -5.50 -6.01 -14.13
N ALA A 92 -6.59 -6.63 -14.56
CA ALA A 92 -7.83 -6.65 -13.78
C ALA A 92 -7.64 -7.32 -12.40
N ASP A 93 -6.75 -8.31 -12.30
CA ASP A 93 -6.44 -8.97 -11.02
C ASP A 93 -5.79 -8.00 -10.03
N CYS A 94 -4.91 -7.13 -10.52
CA CYS A 94 -4.29 -6.09 -9.70
C CYS A 94 -5.34 -5.10 -9.19
N ALA A 95 -6.23 -4.64 -10.06
CA ALA A 95 -7.32 -3.73 -9.69
C ALA A 95 -8.24 -4.34 -8.63
N ALA A 96 -8.59 -5.61 -8.81
CA ALA A 96 -9.42 -6.36 -7.85
C ALA A 96 -8.71 -6.51 -6.50
N ALA A 97 -7.40 -6.79 -6.51
CA ALA A 97 -6.61 -6.93 -5.28
C ALA A 97 -6.51 -5.61 -4.49
N GLU A 98 -6.53 -4.47 -5.17
CA GLU A 98 -6.58 -3.17 -4.50
C GLU A 98 -7.97 -2.83 -3.92
N GLY A 99 -9.00 -3.55 -4.34
CA GLY A 99 -10.38 -3.33 -3.89
C GLY A 99 -11.13 -2.26 -4.68
N ASP A 100 -10.60 -1.83 -5.81
CA ASP A 100 -11.20 -0.77 -6.65
C ASP A 100 -12.23 -1.29 -7.67
N GLY A 101 -12.54 -2.58 -7.62
CA GLY A 101 -13.55 -3.19 -8.49
C GLY A 101 -13.01 -3.48 -9.87
N THR A 102 -13.42 -2.69 -10.88
CA THR A 102 -13.05 -2.93 -12.27
C THR A 102 -11.70 -2.29 -12.64
N LEU A 103 -11.06 -2.85 -13.67
CA LEU A 103 -9.82 -2.29 -14.20
C LEU A 103 -10.06 -0.86 -14.74
N ALA A 104 -11.21 -0.61 -15.37
CA ALA A 104 -11.55 0.72 -15.89
C ALA A 104 -11.65 1.75 -14.76
N ALA A 105 -12.31 1.41 -13.66
CA ALA A 105 -12.41 2.28 -12.49
C ALA A 105 -11.04 2.51 -11.84
N TRP A 106 -10.24 1.46 -11.72
CA TRP A 106 -8.88 1.52 -11.20
C TRP A 106 -8.02 2.47 -12.03
N LYS A 107 -8.04 2.30 -13.36
CA LYS A 107 -7.24 3.15 -14.26
C LYS A 107 -7.66 4.61 -14.19
N LYS A 108 -8.95 4.88 -14.13
CA LYS A 108 -9.47 6.24 -14.04
C LYS A 108 -8.99 6.94 -12.76
N ALA A 109 -9.11 6.27 -11.61
CA ALA A 109 -8.72 6.81 -10.32
C ALA A 109 -7.20 7.02 -10.23
N HIS A 110 -6.43 6.01 -10.63
CA HIS A 110 -4.98 6.08 -10.54
C HIS A 110 -4.36 7.02 -11.57
N ARG A 111 -4.94 7.12 -12.77
CA ARG A 111 -4.49 8.09 -13.77
C ARG A 111 -4.59 9.51 -13.22
N LYS A 112 -5.71 9.83 -12.58
CA LYS A 112 -5.93 11.14 -11.95
C LYS A 112 -4.93 11.39 -10.83
N ALA A 113 -4.77 10.42 -9.92
CA ALA A 113 -3.87 10.55 -8.77
C ALA A 113 -2.40 10.65 -9.20
N PHE A 114 -1.96 9.82 -10.13
CA PHE A 114 -0.58 9.82 -10.62
C PHE A 114 -0.26 11.09 -11.42
N ALA A 115 -1.21 11.57 -12.24
CA ALA A 115 -1.02 12.83 -12.96
C ALA A 115 -0.82 14.00 -12.00
N ALA A 116 -1.63 14.07 -10.94
CA ALA A 116 -1.49 15.12 -9.93
C ALA A 116 -0.15 15.02 -9.18
N ALA A 117 0.26 13.82 -8.80
CA ALA A 117 1.53 13.61 -8.11
C ALA A 117 2.74 13.91 -9.00
N CYS A 118 2.67 13.56 -10.28
CA CYS A 118 3.73 13.88 -11.25
C CYS A 118 3.86 15.41 -11.44
N GLU A 119 2.73 16.10 -11.51
CA GLU A 119 2.72 17.56 -11.62
C GLU A 119 3.47 18.23 -10.44
N GLU A 120 3.28 17.72 -9.25
CA GLU A 120 3.95 18.23 -8.04
C GLU A 120 5.48 18.12 -8.12
N ILE A 121 6.00 17.13 -8.82
CA ILE A 121 7.46 16.94 -9.00
C ILE A 121 7.96 17.43 -10.36
N GLY A 122 7.12 18.11 -11.13
CA GLY A 122 7.51 18.76 -12.38
C GLY A 122 7.65 17.85 -13.59
N ILE A 123 6.99 16.70 -13.59
CA ILE A 123 6.97 15.79 -14.75
C ILE A 123 5.53 15.53 -15.20
N ASP A 124 5.39 15.12 -16.46
CA ASP A 124 4.09 14.73 -17.03
C ASP A 124 3.87 13.24 -16.84
N PHE A 125 2.65 12.87 -16.44
CA PHE A 125 2.29 11.45 -16.35
C PHE A 125 2.17 10.85 -17.75
N ASP A 126 2.72 9.63 -17.92
CA ASP A 126 2.65 8.86 -19.18
C ASP A 126 2.23 7.43 -18.81
N GLU A 127 1.31 6.84 -19.58
CA GLU A 127 0.79 5.49 -19.30
C GLU A 127 1.83 4.38 -19.51
N ARG A 128 2.98 4.68 -20.12
CA ARG A 128 4.10 3.75 -20.21
C ARG A 128 4.99 3.77 -18.96
N MET A 129 4.77 4.72 -18.06
CA MET A 129 5.48 4.78 -16.78
C MET A 129 5.23 3.52 -15.97
N LYS A 130 6.28 3.04 -15.31
CA LYS A 130 6.21 1.80 -14.53
C LYS A 130 5.48 2.02 -13.22
N CYS A 131 4.61 1.06 -12.90
CA CYS A 131 3.96 0.95 -11.60
C CYS A 131 4.60 -0.16 -10.80
N VAL A 132 4.70 0.05 -9.49
CA VAL A 132 5.15 -0.95 -8.53
C VAL A 132 3.90 -1.49 -7.84
N CYS A 133 3.53 -2.72 -8.13
CA CYS A 133 2.37 -3.38 -7.56
C CYS A 133 2.82 -4.30 -6.43
N GLU A 134 2.38 -4.00 -5.21
CA GLU A 134 2.72 -4.76 -4.01
C GLU A 134 1.49 -5.49 -3.50
N CYS A 135 1.57 -6.83 -3.42
CA CYS A 135 0.54 -7.64 -2.78
C CYS A 135 0.96 -8.00 -1.37
N PHE A 136 0.00 -8.10 -0.46
CA PHE A 136 0.28 -8.38 0.95
C PHE A 136 -0.84 -9.20 1.60
N ASP A 137 -0.50 -9.83 2.73
CA ASP A 137 -1.45 -10.50 3.62
C ASP A 137 -1.42 -9.85 5.00
N VAL A 138 -2.54 -9.87 5.70
CA VAL A 138 -2.60 -9.49 7.10
C VAL A 138 -2.12 -10.69 7.93
N VAL A 139 -1.04 -10.48 8.70
CA VAL A 139 -0.43 -11.55 9.50
C VAL A 139 -0.67 -11.38 11.01
N TYR A 140 -1.12 -10.20 11.44
CA TYR A 140 -1.50 -9.93 12.82
C TYR A 140 -2.53 -8.82 12.88
N ARG A 141 -3.49 -8.93 13.78
CA ARG A 141 -4.54 -7.93 14.00
C ARG A 141 -4.52 -7.49 15.46
N ALA A 142 -4.92 -6.24 15.71
CA ALA A 142 -5.12 -5.77 17.06
C ALA A 142 -6.20 -6.60 17.78
N VAL A 143 -6.04 -6.78 19.10
CA VAL A 143 -7.01 -7.52 19.91
C VAL A 143 -8.38 -6.83 19.82
N GLY A 144 -9.44 -7.61 19.56
CA GLY A 144 -10.80 -7.10 19.43
C GLY A 144 -11.23 -6.74 18.01
N GLN A 145 -10.42 -7.07 17.01
CA GLN A 145 -10.73 -6.83 15.59
C GLN A 145 -11.00 -8.11 14.81
#